data_a9b78f3c122301eaeb3fd35e4f126496
#
_entry.id   a9b78f3c122301eaeb3fd35e4f126496
#
_cell.length_a   1.000
_cell.length_b   1.000
_cell.length_c   1.000
_cell.angle_alpha   90.00
_cell.angle_beta   90.00
_cell.angle_gamma   90.00
#
_symmetry.space_group_name_H-M   'P 1'
#
loop_
_entity.id
_entity.type
_entity.pdbx_description
1 polymer ?
#
loop_
_entity_poly.entity_id
_entity_poly.type
_entity_poly.pdbx_seq_one_letter_code
_entity_poly.pdbx_strand_id
1 'polypeptide(L)'
;MRILAAMSGGVDSAVAAARAVDAGHDVVGVHLALSRAGGTLRTGSRGCCTIEDAMDARRASDLLGIPFYVWDFSERFRDDVIDDFIAEYQAGRTPNPCMRCNEKIKFAALLERAIELGFDAVCTGHYATLIDGEQGLELHRAADNAKDQSYVLGVLTAEQLAHTYFPLGTTPSKAVVRAEAAERGLTVAQKPDSHDICFIPDGDTRGWLAEKVGTATGEIVDRAGSVVGSHEGAHAFTVGQRRGLKLGVPAADGKPRFVLEVRPVSNTVVVGPKEALAIGEISGERFSWAGAAPTADEFACEVQIRAHAEPVPATAYVSTDGVRVVPDQPLDGVAPGQTAVLYISTRVLGQFTIDRTVSAVPAAV
;
A
#
# COMPACT_ATOMS: atom_id res chain seq x y z
N MET A 1 -3.00 -29.24 0.26
CA MET A 1 -3.62 -28.23 -0.64
C MET A 1 -2.77 -28.11 -1.89
N ARG A 2 -3.38 -27.69 -2.99
CA ARG A 2 -2.69 -27.28 -4.20
C ARG A 2 -2.52 -25.75 -4.18
N ILE A 3 -1.28 -25.28 -4.08
CA ILE A 3 -0.95 -23.87 -3.81
C ILE A 3 -0.25 -23.23 -5.00
N LEU A 4 -0.70 -22.04 -5.40
CA LEU A 4 -0.02 -21.18 -6.35
C LEU A 4 0.86 -20.17 -5.59
N ALA A 5 2.18 -20.33 -5.64
CA ALA A 5 3.13 -19.43 -4.97
C ALA A 5 3.48 -18.25 -5.88
N ALA A 6 3.08 -17.04 -5.49
CA ALA A 6 3.42 -15.80 -6.20
C ALA A 6 4.86 -15.40 -5.87
N MET A 7 5.76 -15.60 -6.83
CA MET A 7 7.20 -15.43 -6.68
C MET A 7 7.69 -14.16 -7.37
N SER A 8 7.98 -13.13 -6.58
CA SER A 8 8.45 -11.82 -7.08
C SER A 8 9.94 -11.80 -7.46
N GLY A 9 10.69 -12.87 -7.18
CA GLY A 9 12.15 -12.89 -7.31
C GLY A 9 12.87 -12.27 -6.09
N GLY A 10 12.15 -11.98 -5.01
CA GLY A 10 12.70 -11.55 -3.73
C GLY A 10 12.80 -12.71 -2.72
N VAL A 11 13.58 -12.49 -1.64
CA VAL A 11 13.83 -13.50 -0.61
C VAL A 11 12.55 -13.98 0.09
N ASP A 12 11.61 -13.07 0.37
CA ASP A 12 10.38 -13.38 1.09
C ASP A 12 9.50 -14.35 0.31
N SER A 13 9.27 -14.07 -0.96
CA SER A 13 8.44 -14.94 -1.81
C SER A 13 9.08 -16.31 -2.04
N ALA A 14 10.42 -16.38 -2.11
CA ALA A 14 11.14 -17.63 -2.25
C ALA A 14 11.06 -18.50 -0.99
N VAL A 15 11.23 -17.90 0.20
CA VAL A 15 11.09 -18.62 1.48
C VAL A 15 9.62 -18.99 1.75
N ALA A 16 8.67 -18.15 1.37
CA ALA A 16 7.26 -18.48 1.47
C ALA A 16 6.90 -19.72 0.65
N ALA A 17 7.37 -19.80 -0.60
CA ALA A 17 7.21 -20.98 -1.44
C ALA A 17 7.89 -22.22 -0.83
N ALA A 18 9.11 -22.08 -0.30
CA ALA A 18 9.84 -23.16 0.36
C ALA A 18 9.06 -23.73 1.56
N ARG A 19 8.53 -22.86 2.42
CA ARG A 19 7.72 -23.27 3.58
C ARG A 19 6.41 -23.94 3.17
N ALA A 20 5.80 -23.54 2.06
CA ALA A 20 4.63 -24.23 1.52
C ALA A 20 4.97 -25.65 1.06
N VAL A 21 6.14 -25.85 0.42
CA VAL A 21 6.64 -27.19 0.05
C VAL A 21 6.91 -28.04 1.28
N ASP A 22 7.60 -27.50 2.30
CA ASP A 22 7.90 -28.21 3.55
C ASP A 22 6.63 -28.62 4.32
N ALA A 23 5.57 -27.82 4.21
CA ALA A 23 4.27 -28.15 4.79
C ALA A 23 3.53 -29.27 4.03
N GLY A 24 4.14 -29.85 2.98
CA GLY A 24 3.59 -30.94 2.20
C GLY A 24 2.51 -30.53 1.22
N HIS A 25 2.48 -29.29 0.78
CA HIS A 25 1.55 -28.83 -0.23
C HIS A 25 2.05 -29.13 -1.66
N ASP A 26 1.13 -29.32 -2.60
CA ASP A 26 1.43 -29.33 -4.04
C ASP A 26 1.59 -27.89 -4.53
N VAL A 27 2.84 -27.47 -4.74
CA VAL A 27 3.17 -26.05 -5.00
C VAL A 27 3.57 -25.83 -6.44
N VAL A 28 3.02 -24.80 -7.05
CA VAL A 28 3.40 -24.28 -8.37
C VAL A 28 3.82 -22.82 -8.23
N GLY A 29 5.01 -22.48 -8.71
CA GLY A 29 5.52 -21.11 -8.71
C GLY A 29 4.96 -20.29 -9.89
N VAL A 30 4.59 -19.04 -9.64
CA VAL A 30 4.22 -18.10 -10.70
C VAL A 30 4.88 -16.74 -10.47
N HIS A 31 5.48 -16.19 -11.52
CA HIS A 31 5.93 -14.80 -11.56
C HIS A 31 4.94 -13.96 -12.36
N LEU A 32 4.56 -12.80 -11.80
CA LEU A 32 3.67 -11.85 -12.47
C LEU A 32 4.50 -10.85 -13.26
N ALA A 33 4.45 -10.90 -14.59
CA ALA A 33 5.03 -9.86 -15.44
C ALA A 33 4.07 -8.66 -15.44
N LEU A 34 4.43 -7.59 -14.72
CA LEU A 34 3.61 -6.39 -14.56
C LEU A 34 4.02 -5.24 -15.52
N SER A 35 5.06 -5.43 -16.33
CA SER A 35 5.54 -4.44 -17.30
C SER A 35 6.00 -5.12 -18.59
N ARG A 36 5.65 -4.51 -19.73
CA ARG A 36 6.13 -4.91 -21.09
C ARG A 36 7.36 -4.12 -21.54
N ALA A 37 7.92 -3.23 -20.73
CA ALA A 37 9.09 -2.44 -21.13
C ALA A 37 10.30 -3.34 -21.37
N GLY A 38 10.42 -3.86 -22.57
CA GLY A 38 11.61 -4.52 -23.08
C GLY A 38 12.71 -3.50 -23.30
N GLY A 39 13.89 -3.73 -22.70
CA GLY A 39 15.09 -3.05 -23.17
C GLY A 39 15.92 -2.26 -22.16
N THR A 40 15.64 -2.29 -20.89
CA THR A 40 16.59 -1.82 -19.88
C THR A 40 17.05 -2.99 -19.02
N LEU A 41 18.20 -3.57 -19.41
CA LEU A 41 19.05 -4.34 -18.51
C LEU A 41 19.49 -3.36 -17.40
N ARG A 42 18.76 -3.32 -16.30
CA ARG A 42 19.11 -2.51 -15.13
C ARG A 42 19.71 -3.43 -14.08
N THR A 43 21.00 -3.30 -13.88
CA THR A 43 21.72 -3.81 -12.72
C THR A 43 21.33 -2.99 -11.50
N GLY A 44 20.52 -3.57 -10.60
CA GLY A 44 20.09 -2.95 -9.35
C GLY A 44 18.59 -3.03 -9.16
N SER A 45 18.14 -3.94 -8.30
CA SER A 45 16.72 -4.20 -8.04
C SER A 45 16.09 -3.06 -7.26
N ARG A 46 15.27 -2.24 -7.94
CA ARG A 46 14.35 -1.29 -7.29
C ARG A 46 12.89 -1.47 -7.73
N GLY A 47 12.57 -2.48 -8.53
CA GLY A 47 11.20 -2.82 -8.92
C GLY A 47 10.97 -4.32 -8.82
N CYS A 48 9.72 -4.78 -8.67
CA CYS A 48 9.41 -6.20 -8.50
C CYS A 48 9.01 -6.93 -9.81
N CYS A 49 9.48 -6.49 -10.98
CA CYS A 49 9.00 -7.02 -12.27
C CYS A 49 10.04 -6.93 -13.39
N THR A 50 11.32 -7.12 -13.09
CA THR A 50 12.37 -7.20 -14.10
C THR A 50 12.53 -8.64 -14.62
N ILE A 51 13.17 -8.79 -15.78
CA ILE A 51 13.55 -10.12 -16.30
C ILE A 51 14.47 -10.84 -15.28
N GLU A 52 15.34 -10.09 -14.59
CA GLU A 52 16.20 -10.62 -13.55
C GLU A 52 15.40 -11.18 -12.37
N ASP A 53 14.33 -10.49 -11.94
CA ASP A 53 13.43 -10.99 -10.90
C ASP A 53 12.72 -12.28 -11.32
N ALA A 54 12.27 -12.38 -12.57
CA ALA A 54 11.69 -13.61 -13.10
C ALA A 54 12.70 -14.76 -13.15
N MET A 55 13.97 -14.47 -13.49
CA MET A 55 15.05 -15.46 -13.48
C MET A 55 15.41 -15.90 -12.05
N ASP A 56 15.42 -15.00 -11.08
CA ASP A 56 15.64 -15.32 -9.68
C ASP A 56 14.52 -16.19 -9.11
N ALA A 57 13.26 -15.85 -9.44
CA ALA A 57 12.09 -16.67 -9.08
C ALA A 57 12.18 -18.07 -9.69
N ARG A 58 12.60 -18.17 -10.96
CA ARG A 58 12.80 -19.47 -11.62
C ARG A 58 13.89 -20.29 -10.96
N ARG A 59 15.07 -19.70 -10.66
CA ARG A 59 16.15 -20.41 -9.96
C ARG A 59 15.72 -20.93 -8.60
N ALA A 60 14.92 -20.12 -7.85
CA ALA A 60 14.35 -20.56 -6.59
C ALA A 60 13.39 -21.74 -6.79
N SER A 61 12.53 -21.68 -7.80
CA SER A 61 11.60 -22.77 -8.12
C SER A 61 12.33 -24.06 -8.55
N ASP A 62 13.36 -23.95 -9.37
CA ASP A 62 14.18 -25.09 -9.79
C ASP A 62 14.86 -25.76 -8.58
N LEU A 63 15.38 -24.95 -7.63
CA LEU A 63 15.97 -25.45 -6.39
C LEU A 63 14.94 -26.17 -5.48
N LEU A 64 13.71 -25.64 -5.43
CA LEU A 64 12.61 -26.24 -4.66
C LEU A 64 11.97 -27.43 -5.36
N GLY A 65 12.33 -27.72 -6.62
CA GLY A 65 11.76 -28.82 -7.41
C GLY A 65 10.30 -28.60 -7.79
N ILE A 66 9.83 -27.34 -7.90
CA ILE A 66 8.45 -27.00 -8.23
C ILE A 66 8.31 -26.48 -9.66
N PRO A 67 7.20 -26.77 -10.37
CA PRO A 67 6.89 -26.15 -11.66
C PRO A 67 6.82 -24.62 -11.53
N PHE A 68 7.25 -23.92 -12.60
CA PHE A 68 7.28 -22.45 -12.61
C PHE A 68 6.74 -21.87 -13.91
N TYR A 69 5.90 -20.85 -13.80
CA TYR A 69 5.30 -20.13 -14.92
C TYR A 69 5.49 -18.62 -14.78
N VAL A 70 5.45 -17.93 -15.91
CA VAL A 70 5.37 -16.46 -15.97
C VAL A 70 4.03 -16.09 -16.58
N TRP A 71 3.24 -15.30 -15.87
CA TRP A 71 1.95 -14.82 -16.35
C TRP A 71 2.01 -13.32 -16.63
N ASP A 72 1.54 -12.92 -17.80
CA ASP A 72 1.47 -11.51 -18.19
C ASP A 72 0.21 -10.86 -17.60
N PHE A 73 0.40 -9.96 -16.66
CA PHE A 73 -0.61 -9.09 -16.08
C PHE A 73 -0.34 -7.61 -16.37
N SER A 74 0.55 -7.30 -17.31
CA SER A 74 1.04 -5.95 -17.57
C SER A 74 -0.06 -4.98 -18.01
N GLU A 75 -1.02 -5.43 -18.80
CA GLU A 75 -2.15 -4.62 -19.26
C GLU A 75 -3.08 -4.30 -18.07
N ARG A 76 -3.50 -5.32 -17.33
CA ARG A 76 -4.36 -5.15 -16.16
C ARG A 76 -3.69 -4.32 -15.06
N PHE A 77 -2.39 -4.50 -14.85
CA PHE A 77 -1.63 -3.68 -13.89
C PHE A 77 -1.55 -2.21 -14.32
N ARG A 78 -1.38 -1.94 -15.61
CA ARG A 78 -1.43 -0.58 -16.11
C ARG A 78 -2.79 0.05 -15.86
N ASP A 79 -3.87 -0.63 -16.28
CA ASP A 79 -5.23 -0.09 -16.23
C ASP A 79 -5.73 0.07 -14.77
N ASP A 80 -5.53 -0.95 -13.92
CA ASP A 80 -6.08 -0.99 -12.56
C ASP A 80 -5.20 -0.30 -11.50
N VAL A 81 -3.89 -0.13 -11.75
CA VAL A 81 -2.95 0.39 -10.75
C VAL A 81 -2.27 1.67 -11.21
N ILE A 82 -1.68 1.69 -12.42
CA ILE A 82 -0.92 2.86 -12.88
C ILE A 82 -1.85 3.99 -13.30
N ASP A 83 -2.88 3.70 -14.09
CA ASP A 83 -3.82 4.70 -14.57
C ASP A 83 -4.69 5.23 -13.43
N ASP A 84 -5.09 4.37 -12.48
CA ASP A 84 -5.74 4.78 -11.23
C ASP A 84 -4.84 5.72 -10.40
N PHE A 85 -3.55 5.38 -10.25
CA PHE A 85 -2.58 6.21 -9.55
C PHE A 85 -2.44 7.61 -10.16
N ILE A 86 -2.36 7.68 -11.50
CA ILE A 86 -2.31 8.95 -12.24
C ILE A 86 -3.59 9.75 -12.02
N ALA A 87 -4.75 9.12 -12.17
CA ALA A 87 -6.05 9.77 -12.03
C ALA A 87 -6.29 10.32 -10.61
N GLU A 88 -5.91 9.59 -9.57
CA GLU A 88 -6.02 10.05 -8.18
C GLU A 88 -5.13 11.30 -7.95
N TYR A 89 -3.89 11.31 -8.46
CA TYR A 89 -3.04 12.50 -8.37
C TYR A 89 -3.58 13.69 -9.18
N GLN A 90 -4.16 13.46 -10.35
CA GLN A 90 -4.84 14.49 -11.12
C GLN A 90 -6.06 15.06 -10.39
N ALA A 91 -6.71 14.24 -9.56
CA ALA A 91 -7.79 14.66 -8.67
C ALA A 91 -7.31 15.32 -7.36
N GLY A 92 -6.00 15.56 -7.19
CA GLY A 92 -5.41 16.14 -5.96
C GLY A 92 -5.41 15.19 -4.77
N ARG A 93 -5.51 13.90 -5.00
CA ARG A 93 -5.55 12.84 -3.99
C ARG A 93 -4.20 12.15 -3.89
N THR A 94 -3.96 11.44 -2.81
CA THR A 94 -2.69 10.73 -2.56
C THR A 94 -2.97 9.22 -2.41
N PRO A 95 -2.96 8.44 -3.51
CA PRO A 95 -3.29 7.03 -3.50
C PRO A 95 -2.17 6.16 -2.92
N ASN A 96 -2.52 4.92 -2.52
CA ASN A 96 -1.57 3.88 -2.18
C ASN A 96 -1.57 2.78 -3.26
N PRO A 97 -0.61 2.78 -4.21
CA PRO A 97 -0.61 1.83 -5.31
C PRO A 97 -0.32 0.39 -4.86
N CYS A 98 0.33 0.16 -3.71
CA CYS A 98 0.57 -1.17 -3.17
C CYS A 98 -0.72 -1.82 -2.68
N MET A 99 -1.62 -1.05 -2.05
CA MET A 99 -2.95 -1.55 -1.68
C MET A 99 -3.76 -1.86 -2.93
N ARG A 100 -3.74 -0.97 -3.92
CA ARG A 100 -4.44 -1.18 -5.18
C ARG A 100 -3.94 -2.43 -5.92
N CYS A 101 -2.62 -2.66 -5.95
CA CYS A 101 -2.03 -3.87 -6.51
C CYS A 101 -2.47 -5.14 -5.76
N ASN A 102 -2.51 -5.11 -4.43
CA ASN A 102 -3.01 -6.23 -3.65
C ASN A 102 -4.51 -6.48 -3.95
N GLU A 103 -5.32 -5.42 -3.93
CA GLU A 103 -6.75 -5.48 -4.21
C GLU A 103 -7.06 -6.05 -5.60
N LYS A 104 -6.46 -5.48 -6.66
CA LYS A 104 -6.89 -5.74 -8.06
C LYS A 104 -6.07 -6.82 -8.77
N ILE A 105 -4.79 -6.95 -8.42
CA ILE A 105 -3.88 -7.85 -9.14
C ILE A 105 -3.64 -9.14 -8.35
N LYS A 106 -3.09 -9.07 -7.12
CA LYS A 106 -2.67 -10.27 -6.40
C LYS A 106 -3.84 -11.07 -5.81
N PHE A 107 -4.84 -10.39 -5.26
CA PHE A 107 -5.95 -11.06 -4.56
C PHE A 107 -7.31 -10.90 -5.26
N ALA A 108 -7.34 -10.35 -6.49
CA ALA A 108 -8.44 -10.49 -7.41
C ALA A 108 -7.97 -11.30 -8.62
N ALA A 109 -7.28 -10.68 -9.59
CA ALA A 109 -6.97 -11.30 -10.85
C ALA A 109 -6.13 -12.59 -10.75
N LEU A 110 -5.10 -12.61 -9.91
CA LEU A 110 -4.28 -13.81 -9.73
C LEU A 110 -5.04 -14.90 -8.98
N LEU A 111 -5.76 -14.54 -7.91
CA LEU A 111 -6.53 -15.51 -7.11
C LEU A 111 -7.68 -16.10 -7.94
N GLU A 112 -8.44 -15.28 -8.66
CA GLU A 112 -9.51 -15.73 -9.56
C GLU A 112 -8.98 -16.78 -10.57
N ARG A 113 -7.87 -16.45 -11.23
CA ARG A 113 -7.23 -17.37 -12.17
C ARG A 113 -6.66 -18.63 -11.49
N ALA A 114 -6.17 -18.52 -10.27
CA ALA A 114 -5.70 -19.67 -9.50
C ALA A 114 -6.85 -20.65 -9.20
N ILE A 115 -8.00 -20.13 -8.74
CA ILE A 115 -9.20 -20.94 -8.46
C ILE A 115 -9.70 -21.60 -9.75
N GLU A 116 -9.78 -20.89 -10.87
CA GLU A 116 -10.18 -21.44 -12.18
C GLU A 116 -9.27 -22.60 -12.61
N LEU A 117 -7.99 -22.57 -12.26
CA LEU A 117 -7.02 -23.64 -12.55
C LEU A 117 -7.00 -24.76 -11.49
N GLY A 118 -7.88 -24.70 -10.50
CA GLY A 118 -8.04 -25.71 -9.46
C GLY A 118 -6.98 -25.64 -8.35
N PHE A 119 -6.42 -24.45 -8.09
CA PHE A 119 -5.62 -24.20 -6.88
C PHE A 119 -6.55 -23.88 -5.71
N ASP A 120 -6.16 -24.33 -4.52
CA ASP A 120 -6.90 -24.07 -3.29
C ASP A 120 -6.59 -22.69 -2.70
N ALA A 121 -5.35 -22.21 -2.88
CA ALA A 121 -4.90 -20.94 -2.33
C ALA A 121 -3.72 -20.32 -3.11
N VAL A 122 -3.56 -19.00 -2.96
CA VAL A 122 -2.39 -18.24 -3.38
C VAL A 122 -1.48 -18.00 -2.17
N CYS A 123 -0.22 -18.46 -2.26
CA CYS A 123 0.82 -18.19 -1.29
C CYS A 123 1.61 -16.94 -1.69
N THR A 124 1.86 -16.06 -0.75
CA THR A 124 2.70 -14.87 -0.97
C THR A 124 3.71 -14.65 0.17
N GLY A 125 4.76 -13.89 -0.11
CA GLY A 125 5.76 -13.50 0.88
C GLY A 125 5.35 -12.33 1.79
N HIS A 126 4.05 -12.08 1.99
CA HIS A 126 3.62 -11.05 2.91
C HIS A 126 3.79 -11.46 4.36
N TYR A 127 4.14 -10.46 5.18
CA TYR A 127 4.20 -10.60 6.64
C TYR A 127 2.85 -10.20 7.22
N ALA A 128 1.99 -11.18 7.42
CA ALA A 128 0.71 -11.09 8.11
C ALA A 128 0.32 -12.49 8.58
N THR A 129 -0.55 -12.60 9.58
CA THR A 129 -0.98 -13.88 10.14
C THR A 129 -2.47 -14.06 9.89
N LEU A 130 -2.88 -15.29 9.52
CA LEU A 130 -4.28 -15.70 9.49
C LEU A 130 -4.56 -16.55 10.72
N ILE A 131 -5.64 -16.25 11.42
CA ILE A 131 -6.06 -16.93 12.64
C ILE A 131 -7.53 -17.34 12.47
N ASP A 132 -7.87 -18.58 12.87
CA ASP A 132 -9.26 -19.01 12.93
C ASP A 132 -9.96 -18.29 14.09
N GLY A 133 -10.86 -17.39 13.77
CA GLY A 133 -11.69 -16.66 14.71
C GLY A 133 -13.08 -17.26 14.84
N GLU A 134 -13.89 -16.74 15.76
CA GLU A 134 -15.27 -17.23 16.00
C GLU A 134 -16.19 -17.08 14.78
N GLN A 135 -15.93 -16.10 13.92
CA GLN A 135 -16.77 -15.78 12.75
C GLN A 135 -16.07 -16.06 11.41
N GLY A 136 -15.03 -16.89 11.41
CA GLY A 136 -14.22 -17.21 10.24
C GLY A 136 -12.77 -16.74 10.36
N LEU A 137 -12.03 -16.79 9.26
CA LEU A 137 -10.64 -16.37 9.24
C LEU A 137 -10.49 -14.87 9.52
N GLU A 138 -9.54 -14.54 10.35
CA GLU A 138 -9.15 -13.20 10.73
C GLU A 138 -7.75 -12.88 10.24
N LEU A 139 -7.56 -11.69 9.67
CA LEU A 139 -6.26 -11.16 9.31
C LEU A 139 -5.65 -10.43 10.52
N HIS A 140 -4.43 -10.78 10.87
CA HIS A 140 -3.71 -10.19 12.00
C HIS A 140 -2.34 -9.65 11.58
N ARG A 141 -1.80 -8.74 12.40
CA ARG A 141 -0.43 -8.26 12.27
C ARG A 141 0.57 -9.41 12.31
N ALA A 142 1.71 -9.21 11.67
CA ALA A 142 2.84 -10.12 11.74
C ALA A 142 3.52 -10.07 13.12
N ALA A 143 4.26 -11.16 13.43
CA ALA A 143 5.10 -11.20 14.63
C ALA A 143 6.25 -10.19 14.58
N ASP A 144 6.80 -9.90 13.41
CA ASP A 144 7.78 -8.83 13.18
C ASP A 144 7.06 -7.51 12.86
N ASN A 145 6.84 -6.67 13.87
CA ASN A 145 6.19 -5.36 13.71
C ASN A 145 6.93 -4.45 12.71
N ALA A 146 8.26 -4.58 12.57
CA ALA A 146 9.04 -3.76 11.64
C ALA A 146 8.83 -4.17 10.17
N LYS A 147 8.28 -5.37 9.96
CA LYS A 147 7.98 -5.92 8.63
C LYS A 147 6.50 -6.19 8.42
N ASP A 148 5.64 -5.85 9.40
CA ASP A 148 4.20 -6.05 9.30
C ASP A 148 3.64 -5.40 8.02
N GLN A 149 2.92 -6.20 7.25
CA GLN A 149 2.27 -5.81 6.00
C GLN A 149 0.74 -5.95 6.07
N SER A 150 0.19 -6.16 7.25
CA SER A 150 -1.25 -6.27 7.45
C SER A 150 -2.01 -5.04 6.96
N TYR A 151 -1.38 -3.85 7.05
CA TYR A 151 -1.93 -2.60 6.52
C TYR A 151 -2.28 -2.70 5.03
N VAL A 152 -1.36 -3.17 4.19
CA VAL A 152 -1.60 -3.25 2.73
C VAL A 152 -2.46 -4.45 2.32
N LEU A 153 -2.78 -5.32 3.26
CA LEU A 153 -3.66 -6.48 3.11
C LEU A 153 -5.09 -6.21 3.64
N GLY A 154 -5.33 -5.08 4.31
CA GLY A 154 -6.64 -4.70 4.83
C GLY A 154 -7.74 -4.57 3.77
N VAL A 155 -7.39 -4.61 2.50
CA VAL A 155 -8.29 -4.62 1.35
C VAL A 155 -8.90 -5.99 1.03
N LEU A 156 -8.36 -7.08 1.61
CA LEU A 156 -8.82 -8.44 1.34
C LEU A 156 -10.19 -8.70 1.98
N THR A 157 -11.05 -9.36 1.24
CA THR A 157 -12.37 -9.81 1.74
C THR A 157 -12.25 -11.16 2.45
N ALA A 158 -13.30 -11.55 3.19
CA ALA A 158 -13.37 -12.88 3.85
C ALA A 158 -13.16 -14.03 2.86
N GLU A 159 -13.76 -13.93 1.66
CA GLU A 159 -13.59 -14.92 0.59
C GLU A 159 -12.13 -15.00 0.12
N GLN A 160 -11.50 -13.86 -0.09
CA GLN A 160 -10.09 -13.81 -0.50
C GLN A 160 -9.17 -14.38 0.59
N LEU A 161 -9.43 -14.06 1.86
CA LEU A 161 -8.65 -14.60 2.99
C LEU A 161 -8.72 -16.14 3.05
N ALA A 162 -9.89 -16.74 2.78
CA ALA A 162 -10.06 -18.18 2.75
C ALA A 162 -9.18 -18.89 1.72
N HIS A 163 -8.73 -18.19 0.71
CA HIS A 163 -7.88 -18.67 -0.38
C HIS A 163 -6.48 -18.07 -0.39
N THR A 164 -5.99 -17.61 0.78
CA THR A 164 -4.63 -17.07 0.91
C THR A 164 -3.79 -17.87 1.88
N TYR A 165 -2.47 -17.84 1.69
CA TYR A 165 -1.51 -18.49 2.55
C TYR A 165 -0.31 -17.58 2.81
N PHE A 166 -0.10 -17.17 4.08
CA PHE A 166 0.95 -16.27 4.53
C PHE A 166 1.94 -16.97 5.48
N PRO A 167 2.88 -17.77 4.98
CA PRO A 167 3.75 -18.57 5.84
C PRO A 167 4.83 -17.76 6.59
N LEU A 168 4.97 -16.47 6.32
CA LEU A 168 5.95 -15.60 6.98
C LEU A 168 5.39 -14.85 8.20
N GLY A 169 4.08 -14.87 8.42
CA GLY A 169 3.42 -14.05 9.44
C GLY A 169 3.91 -14.26 10.87
N THR A 170 4.26 -15.49 11.23
CA THR A 170 4.77 -15.85 12.58
C THR A 170 6.29 -15.73 12.72
N THR A 171 7.00 -15.30 11.67
CA THR A 171 8.47 -15.19 11.69
C THR A 171 8.90 -13.98 12.52
N PRO A 172 9.75 -14.15 13.53
CA PRO A 172 10.08 -13.09 14.50
C PRO A 172 10.92 -11.95 13.92
N SER A 173 11.61 -12.17 12.79
CA SER A 173 12.37 -11.11 12.12
C SER A 173 12.74 -11.46 10.69
N LYS A 174 12.95 -10.45 9.87
CA LYS A 174 13.50 -10.59 8.51
C LYS A 174 14.85 -11.29 8.48
N ALA A 175 15.66 -11.15 9.51
CA ALA A 175 16.97 -11.82 9.61
C ALA A 175 16.82 -13.35 9.61
N VAL A 176 15.77 -13.88 10.24
CA VAL A 176 15.45 -15.32 10.23
C VAL A 176 15.12 -15.78 8.81
N VAL A 177 14.32 -15.02 8.06
CA VAL A 177 13.99 -15.35 6.66
C VAL A 177 15.24 -15.37 5.78
N ARG A 178 16.15 -14.42 5.96
CA ARG A 178 17.42 -14.39 5.22
C ARG A 178 18.35 -15.53 5.59
N ALA A 179 18.46 -15.89 6.86
CA ALA A 179 19.24 -17.03 7.32
C ALA A 179 18.68 -18.34 6.75
N GLU A 180 17.38 -18.54 6.80
CA GLU A 180 16.70 -19.69 6.19
C GLU A 180 16.94 -19.77 4.68
N ALA A 181 16.83 -18.64 3.98
CA ALA A 181 17.13 -18.59 2.54
C ALA A 181 18.58 -18.99 2.23
N ALA A 182 19.55 -18.55 3.05
CA ALA A 182 20.95 -18.90 2.89
C ALA A 182 21.20 -20.40 3.18
N GLU A 183 20.61 -20.95 4.22
CA GLU A 183 20.70 -22.36 4.58
C GLU A 183 20.12 -23.26 3.47
N ARG A 184 19.04 -22.82 2.82
CA ARG A 184 18.43 -23.51 1.68
C ARG A 184 19.21 -23.33 0.36
N GLY A 185 20.27 -22.51 0.33
CA GLY A 185 21.03 -22.19 -0.88
C GLY A 185 20.29 -21.29 -1.88
N LEU A 186 19.25 -20.57 -1.43
CA LEU A 186 18.53 -19.62 -2.29
C LEU A 186 19.43 -18.41 -2.62
N THR A 187 19.70 -18.18 -3.90
CA THR A 187 20.60 -17.12 -4.37
C THR A 187 20.12 -15.70 -4.00
N VAL A 188 18.84 -15.57 -3.69
CA VAL A 188 18.20 -14.30 -3.31
C VAL A 188 18.36 -13.93 -1.83
N ALA A 189 19.06 -14.74 -1.01
CA ALA A 189 19.21 -14.52 0.43
C ALA A 189 19.75 -13.13 0.79
N GLN A 190 20.68 -12.59 0.00
CA GLN A 190 21.31 -11.28 0.19
C GLN A 190 20.71 -10.18 -0.70
N LYS A 191 19.65 -10.49 -1.47
CA LYS A 191 19.01 -9.50 -2.34
C LYS A 191 18.41 -8.38 -1.50
N PRO A 192 18.65 -7.09 -1.83
CA PRO A 192 18.02 -5.97 -1.15
C PRO A 192 16.49 -6.05 -1.18
N ASP A 193 15.83 -5.52 -0.17
CA ASP A 193 14.38 -5.38 -0.17
C ASP A 193 13.95 -4.40 -1.28
N SER A 194 12.80 -4.65 -1.89
CA SER A 194 12.18 -3.69 -2.78
C SER A 194 11.79 -2.45 -1.96
N HIS A 195 12.20 -1.29 -2.44
CA HIS A 195 11.86 0.00 -1.84
C HIS A 195 11.03 0.79 -2.83
N ASP A 196 10.12 1.62 -2.32
CA ASP A 196 9.31 2.54 -3.10
C ASP A 196 8.27 1.88 -4.03
N ILE A 197 7.66 2.70 -4.88
CA ILE A 197 6.65 2.31 -5.84
C ILE A 197 7.31 1.50 -6.96
N CYS A 198 6.90 0.27 -7.16
CA CYS A 198 7.57 -0.70 -8.03
C CYS A 198 7.69 -0.27 -9.51
N PHE A 199 6.78 0.58 -10.00
CA PHE A 199 6.80 1.10 -11.37
C PHE A 199 7.47 2.48 -11.50
N ILE A 200 8.03 3.03 -10.40
CA ILE A 200 8.84 4.26 -10.37
C ILE A 200 10.25 3.91 -9.89
N PRO A 201 11.09 3.39 -10.77
CA PRO A 201 12.33 2.70 -10.37
C PRO A 201 13.42 3.61 -9.79
N ASP A 202 13.37 4.92 -10.04
CA ASP A 202 14.30 5.92 -9.50
C ASP A 202 13.78 6.57 -8.20
N GLY A 203 12.53 6.29 -7.80
CA GLY A 203 11.87 6.87 -6.63
C GLY A 203 11.45 8.34 -6.84
N ASP A 204 11.64 8.90 -8.03
CA ASP A 204 11.19 10.27 -8.35
C ASP A 204 9.73 10.27 -8.82
N THR A 205 8.81 10.08 -7.88
CA THR A 205 7.37 10.13 -8.15
C THR A 205 6.95 11.46 -8.80
N ARG A 206 7.58 12.58 -8.42
CA ARG A 206 7.24 13.89 -8.95
C ARG A 206 7.63 14.03 -10.43
N GLY A 207 8.87 13.67 -10.78
CA GLY A 207 9.33 13.68 -12.17
C GLY A 207 8.53 12.70 -13.03
N TRP A 208 8.27 11.50 -12.51
CA TRP A 208 7.47 10.50 -13.21
C TRP A 208 6.03 10.99 -13.49
N LEU A 209 5.36 11.62 -12.51
CA LEU A 209 4.03 12.20 -12.70
C LEU A 209 4.06 13.36 -13.70
N ALA A 210 5.07 14.23 -13.64
CA ALA A 210 5.22 15.34 -14.59
C ALA A 210 5.34 14.86 -16.05
N GLU A 211 6.03 13.73 -16.28
CA GLU A 211 6.09 13.10 -17.61
C GLU A 211 4.73 12.56 -18.09
N LYS A 212 3.87 12.07 -17.17
CA LYS A 212 2.57 11.47 -17.50
C LYS A 212 1.45 12.50 -17.61
N VAL A 213 1.42 13.46 -16.70
CA VAL A 213 0.34 14.46 -16.55
C VAL A 213 0.66 15.77 -17.27
N GLY A 214 1.94 16.03 -17.52
CA GLY A 214 2.42 17.31 -17.97
C GLY A 214 2.65 18.30 -16.82
N THR A 215 3.13 19.48 -17.16
CA THR A 215 3.39 20.57 -16.21
C THR A 215 2.55 21.79 -16.55
N ALA A 216 1.99 22.46 -15.55
CA ALA A 216 1.27 23.72 -15.68
C ALA A 216 1.59 24.61 -14.48
N THR A 217 1.96 25.86 -14.76
CA THR A 217 2.23 26.84 -13.70
C THR A 217 0.97 27.09 -12.87
N GLY A 218 1.10 27.03 -11.55
CA GLY A 218 0.05 27.30 -10.59
C GLY A 218 0.55 28.12 -9.41
N GLU A 219 -0.36 28.55 -8.55
CA GLU A 219 -0.07 29.39 -7.40
C GLU A 219 0.01 28.58 -6.11
N ILE A 220 0.93 28.99 -5.23
CA ILE A 220 0.93 28.58 -3.83
C ILE A 220 0.36 29.75 -3.05
N VAL A 221 -0.76 29.50 -2.33
CA VAL A 221 -1.45 30.52 -1.54
C VAL A 221 -1.44 30.16 -0.05
N ASP A 222 -1.52 31.18 0.79
CA ASP A 222 -1.75 30.98 2.23
C ASP A 222 -3.26 30.73 2.52
N ARG A 223 -3.62 30.53 3.79
CA ARG A 223 -5.02 30.32 4.22
C ARG A 223 -5.95 31.50 3.94
N ALA A 224 -5.39 32.70 3.80
CA ALA A 224 -6.15 33.91 3.45
C ALA A 224 -6.31 34.09 1.93
N GLY A 225 -5.69 33.24 1.13
CA GLY A 225 -5.71 33.31 -0.33
C GLY A 225 -4.61 34.21 -0.93
N SER A 226 -3.69 34.73 -0.11
CA SER A 226 -2.58 35.54 -0.60
C SER A 226 -1.53 34.66 -1.27
N VAL A 227 -1.06 35.06 -2.46
CA VAL A 227 -0.03 34.32 -3.20
C VAL A 227 1.31 34.45 -2.49
N VAL A 228 1.91 33.30 -2.13
CA VAL A 228 3.19 33.21 -1.44
C VAL A 228 4.27 32.48 -2.23
N GLY A 229 3.92 31.93 -3.39
CA GLY A 229 4.83 31.22 -4.29
C GLY A 229 4.15 30.72 -5.54
N SER A 230 4.89 29.97 -6.35
CA SER A 230 4.38 29.33 -7.56
C SER A 230 4.97 27.91 -7.72
N HIS A 231 4.34 27.10 -8.55
CA HIS A 231 4.78 25.72 -8.84
C HIS A 231 4.46 25.35 -10.29
N GLU A 232 4.94 24.18 -10.74
CA GLU A 232 4.78 23.68 -12.12
C GLU A 232 3.77 22.51 -12.22
N GLY A 233 2.90 22.34 -11.22
CA GLY A 233 1.84 21.33 -11.20
C GLY A 233 1.43 20.98 -9.77
N ALA A 234 0.14 21.17 -9.44
CA ALA A 234 -0.39 20.88 -8.10
C ALA A 234 -0.28 19.39 -7.75
N HIS A 235 -0.35 18.49 -8.76
CA HIS A 235 -0.17 17.04 -8.60
C HIS A 235 1.20 16.62 -8.02
N ALA A 236 2.20 17.52 -8.05
CA ALA A 236 3.52 17.26 -7.45
C ALA A 236 3.57 17.51 -5.94
N PHE A 237 2.44 17.85 -5.31
CA PHE A 237 2.34 18.16 -3.89
C PHE A 237 1.41 17.19 -3.17
N THR A 238 1.74 16.96 -1.89
CA THR A 238 0.95 16.10 -0.99
C THR A 238 0.68 16.85 0.31
N VAL A 239 -0.50 16.67 0.89
CA VAL A 239 -0.86 17.25 2.20
C VAL A 239 0.15 16.80 3.26
N GLY A 240 0.61 17.74 4.09
CA GLY A 240 1.66 17.54 5.07
C GLY A 240 3.08 17.76 4.54
N GLN A 241 3.28 17.94 3.24
CA GLN A 241 4.61 18.23 2.67
C GLN A 241 5.15 19.57 3.17
N ARG A 242 6.42 19.55 3.64
CA ARG A 242 7.15 20.75 4.11
C ARG A 242 8.24 21.19 3.16
N ARG A 243 8.96 20.24 2.55
CA ARG A 243 10.13 20.52 1.71
C ARG A 243 9.74 20.76 0.26
N GLY A 244 10.54 21.56 -0.44
CA GLY A 244 10.37 21.80 -1.88
C GLY A 244 9.23 22.75 -2.26
N LEU A 245 8.68 23.52 -1.31
CA LEU A 245 7.61 24.47 -1.56
C LEU A 245 8.08 25.72 -2.33
N LYS A 246 9.38 26.09 -2.28
CA LYS A 246 9.97 27.25 -2.97
C LYS A 246 9.16 28.53 -2.74
N LEU A 247 8.78 28.83 -1.49
CA LEU A 247 8.02 30.02 -1.13
C LEU A 247 8.89 31.27 -1.34
N GLY A 248 8.38 32.23 -2.10
CA GLY A 248 9.05 33.50 -2.37
C GLY A 248 8.87 34.52 -1.24
N VAL A 249 7.85 34.35 -0.40
CA VAL A 249 7.54 35.24 0.73
C VAL A 249 7.71 34.47 2.03
N PRO A 250 8.61 34.88 2.94
CA PRO A 250 8.71 34.28 4.27
C PRO A 250 7.43 34.47 5.06
N ALA A 251 7.09 33.48 5.87
CA ALA A 251 5.96 33.59 6.76
C ALA A 251 6.20 34.67 7.85
N ALA A 252 5.19 35.46 8.16
CA ALA A 252 5.29 36.54 9.13
C ALA A 252 5.72 36.10 10.55
N ASP A 253 5.39 34.85 10.91
CA ASP A 253 5.76 34.23 12.18
C ASP A 253 7.11 33.50 12.15
N GLY A 254 7.83 33.52 11.03
CA GLY A 254 9.11 32.85 10.84
C GLY A 254 9.06 31.30 10.88
N LYS A 255 7.87 30.70 11.02
CA LYS A 255 7.70 29.25 11.12
C LYS A 255 7.59 28.58 9.76
N PRO A 256 7.98 27.28 9.65
CA PRO A 256 7.78 26.51 8.43
C PRO A 256 6.32 26.43 8.00
N ARG A 257 6.10 26.36 6.71
CA ARG A 257 4.78 26.10 6.10
C ARG A 257 4.69 24.68 5.59
N PHE A 258 3.47 24.15 5.60
CA PHE A 258 3.11 22.81 5.16
C PHE A 258 1.98 22.90 4.15
N VAL A 259 1.94 21.97 3.22
CA VAL A 259 0.78 21.84 2.32
C VAL A 259 -0.42 21.39 3.14
N LEU A 260 -1.48 22.19 3.11
CA LEU A 260 -2.75 21.90 3.80
C LEU A 260 -3.81 21.32 2.85
N GLU A 261 -3.78 21.76 1.59
CA GLU A 261 -4.76 21.37 0.59
C GLU A 261 -4.15 21.45 -0.81
N VAL A 262 -4.55 20.54 -1.68
CA VAL A 262 -4.22 20.56 -3.11
C VAL A 262 -5.53 20.72 -3.87
N ARG A 263 -5.63 21.75 -4.69
CA ARG A 263 -6.80 22.08 -5.52
C ARG A 263 -6.47 21.87 -7.00
N PRO A 264 -6.74 20.69 -7.54
CA PRO A 264 -6.30 20.34 -8.90
C PRO A 264 -7.00 21.18 -9.98
N VAL A 265 -8.30 21.47 -9.82
CA VAL A 265 -9.08 22.23 -10.82
C VAL A 265 -8.53 23.64 -11.02
N SER A 266 -8.18 24.33 -9.94
CA SER A 266 -7.57 25.69 -10.00
C SER A 266 -6.05 25.63 -10.10
N ASN A 267 -5.44 24.45 -10.11
CA ASN A 267 -4.00 24.22 -10.05
C ASN A 267 -3.34 25.04 -8.92
N THR A 268 -3.91 24.98 -7.71
CA THR A 268 -3.51 25.79 -6.56
C THR A 268 -3.10 24.88 -5.39
N VAL A 269 -2.04 25.25 -4.67
CA VAL A 269 -1.60 24.60 -3.45
C VAL A 269 -1.79 25.55 -2.28
N VAL A 270 -2.55 25.15 -1.25
CA VAL A 270 -2.75 25.94 -0.04
C VAL A 270 -1.73 25.51 1.02
N VAL A 271 -1.04 26.50 1.59
CA VAL A 271 -0.05 26.25 2.65
C VAL A 271 -0.41 26.97 3.95
N GLY A 272 0.05 26.42 5.08
CA GLY A 272 -0.18 27.02 6.39
C GLY A 272 0.74 26.45 7.47
N PRO A 273 0.52 26.85 8.73
CA PRO A 273 1.30 26.37 9.86
C PRO A 273 1.01 24.89 10.15
N LYS A 274 1.90 24.23 10.92
CA LYS A 274 1.80 22.80 11.26
C LYS A 274 0.49 22.48 11.98
N GLU A 275 0.06 23.33 12.84
CA GLU A 275 -1.13 23.15 13.68
C GLU A 275 -2.41 22.99 12.82
N ALA A 276 -2.42 23.56 11.62
CA ALA A 276 -3.54 23.42 10.68
C ALA A 276 -3.62 22.05 9.98
N LEU A 277 -2.62 21.18 10.18
CA LEU A 277 -2.66 19.79 9.70
C LEU A 277 -3.44 18.85 10.61
N ALA A 278 -3.82 19.30 11.80
CA ALA A 278 -4.53 18.48 12.79
C ALA A 278 -5.95 18.15 12.31
N ILE A 279 -6.23 16.87 12.12
CA ILE A 279 -7.51 16.33 11.64
C ILE A 279 -8.21 15.60 12.79
N GLY A 280 -9.45 15.99 13.09
CA GLY A 280 -10.28 15.42 14.15
C GLY A 280 -11.28 14.37 13.66
N GLU A 281 -11.51 14.27 12.36
CA GLU A 281 -12.41 13.26 11.79
C GLU A 281 -11.99 12.94 10.35
N ILE A 282 -12.11 11.66 9.97
CA ILE A 282 -11.92 11.18 8.61
C ILE A 282 -13.12 10.33 8.19
N SER A 283 -13.46 10.35 6.90
CA SER A 283 -14.55 9.51 6.38
C SER A 283 -14.32 9.13 4.92
N GLY A 284 -14.98 8.03 4.51
CA GLY A 284 -14.94 7.55 3.13
C GLY A 284 -16.07 6.57 2.82
N GLU A 285 -16.42 6.50 1.54
CA GLU A 285 -17.52 5.69 1.02
C GLU A 285 -17.05 4.33 0.48
N ARG A 286 -15.80 4.25 0.05
CA ARG A 286 -15.17 3.01 -0.45
C ARG A 286 -14.52 2.25 0.71
N PHE A 287 -15.16 1.21 1.21
CA PHE A 287 -14.66 0.40 2.32
C PHE A 287 -14.78 -1.11 2.04
N SER A 288 -13.98 -1.90 2.75
CA SER A 288 -14.04 -3.36 2.75
C SER A 288 -13.68 -3.92 4.13
N TRP A 289 -14.22 -5.09 4.46
CA TRP A 289 -13.92 -5.80 5.71
C TRP A 289 -13.03 -6.99 5.46
N ALA A 290 -11.94 -7.08 6.24
CA ALA A 290 -10.97 -8.17 6.18
C ALA A 290 -11.42 -9.34 7.07
N GLY A 291 -12.37 -10.12 6.58
CA GLY A 291 -13.06 -11.17 7.34
C GLY A 291 -14.49 -10.77 7.68
N ALA A 292 -14.99 -11.18 8.84
CA ALA A 292 -16.32 -10.82 9.29
C ALA A 292 -16.43 -9.32 9.58
N ALA A 293 -17.49 -8.70 9.04
CA ALA A 293 -17.80 -7.30 9.31
C ALA A 293 -18.14 -7.08 10.79
N PRO A 294 -17.85 -5.89 11.35
CA PRO A 294 -18.31 -5.52 12.68
C PRO A 294 -19.84 -5.62 12.78
N THR A 295 -20.34 -6.11 13.92
CA THR A 295 -21.78 -6.26 14.16
C THR A 295 -22.44 -4.99 14.72
N ALA A 296 -21.63 -4.06 15.24
CA ALA A 296 -22.10 -2.78 15.77
C ALA A 296 -21.79 -1.65 14.78
N ASP A 297 -22.72 -0.71 14.68
CA ASP A 297 -22.57 0.50 13.85
C ASP A 297 -21.59 1.52 14.49
N GLU A 298 -21.32 1.41 15.79
CA GLU A 298 -20.36 2.21 16.53
C GLU A 298 -19.49 1.30 17.39
N PHE A 299 -18.15 1.44 17.28
CA PHE A 299 -17.22 0.64 18.07
C PHE A 299 -15.86 1.33 18.23
N ALA A 300 -15.18 1.00 19.35
CA ALA A 300 -13.81 1.42 19.60
C ALA A 300 -12.85 0.60 18.73
N CYS A 301 -11.85 1.27 18.17
CA CYS A 301 -10.82 0.67 17.33
C CYS A 301 -9.52 1.46 17.41
N GLU A 302 -8.51 1.03 16.69
CA GLU A 302 -7.33 1.80 16.35
C GLU A 302 -7.35 2.08 14.84
N VAL A 303 -6.97 3.30 14.43
CA VAL A 303 -6.88 3.67 13.01
C VAL A 303 -5.43 3.92 12.62
N GLN A 304 -5.01 3.33 11.52
CA GLN A 304 -3.70 3.54 10.90
C GLN A 304 -3.90 4.11 9.49
N ILE A 305 -3.27 5.26 9.20
CA ILE A 305 -3.45 6.01 7.94
C ILE A 305 -2.26 5.92 6.98
N ARG A 306 -1.19 5.25 7.37
CA ARG A 306 0.02 5.00 6.56
C ARG A 306 0.67 3.71 7.00
N ALA A 307 1.34 3.01 6.10
CA ALA A 307 1.97 1.71 6.36
C ALA A 307 2.97 1.71 7.55
N HIS A 308 3.66 2.83 7.76
CA HIS A 308 4.66 2.98 8.84
C HIS A 308 4.24 3.97 9.92
N ALA A 309 2.95 4.34 10.00
CA ALA A 309 2.45 5.16 11.09
C ALA A 309 2.02 4.26 12.26
N GLU A 310 2.18 4.77 13.48
CA GLU A 310 1.58 4.12 14.65
C GLU A 310 0.06 4.23 14.59
N PRO A 311 -0.67 3.16 14.95
CA PRO A 311 -2.12 3.21 15.09
C PRO A 311 -2.53 4.18 16.20
N VAL A 312 -3.64 4.87 16.00
CA VAL A 312 -4.20 5.82 16.97
C VAL A 312 -5.55 5.31 17.45
N PRO A 313 -5.82 5.27 18.75
CA PRO A 313 -7.14 4.94 19.31
C PRO A 313 -8.22 5.86 18.72
N ALA A 314 -9.37 5.28 18.38
CA ALA A 314 -10.44 5.98 17.69
C ALA A 314 -11.79 5.30 17.93
N THR A 315 -12.87 6.01 17.62
CA THR A 315 -14.21 5.44 17.48
C THR A 315 -14.62 5.44 16.00
N ALA A 316 -15.01 4.28 15.51
CA ALA A 316 -15.53 4.11 14.15
C ALA A 316 -17.06 4.09 14.17
N TYR A 317 -17.65 4.73 13.17
CA TYR A 317 -19.09 4.76 12.89
C TYR A 317 -19.30 4.23 11.48
N VAL A 318 -20.10 3.18 11.35
CA VAL A 318 -20.37 2.48 10.09
C VAL A 318 -21.83 2.69 9.70
N SER A 319 -22.04 2.98 8.44
CA SER A 319 -23.37 3.08 7.84
C SER A 319 -23.39 2.43 6.46
N THR A 320 -24.55 2.37 5.82
CA THR A 320 -24.68 1.94 4.43
C THR A 320 -23.91 2.83 3.46
N ASP A 321 -23.69 4.09 3.83
CA ASP A 321 -23.11 5.11 2.97
C ASP A 321 -21.59 5.25 3.16
N GLY A 322 -21.02 4.61 4.18
CA GLY A 322 -19.58 4.66 4.41
C GLY A 322 -19.16 4.48 5.86
N VAL A 323 -17.88 4.74 6.08
CA VAL A 323 -17.22 4.69 7.38
C VAL A 323 -16.73 6.08 7.77
N ARG A 324 -17.00 6.47 9.01
CA ARG A 324 -16.53 7.69 9.66
C ARG A 324 -15.73 7.31 10.90
N VAL A 325 -14.59 7.94 11.10
CA VAL A 325 -13.70 7.65 12.23
C VAL A 325 -13.32 8.95 12.94
N VAL A 326 -13.49 8.96 14.24
CA VAL A 326 -13.10 10.05 15.15
C VAL A 326 -11.94 9.54 16.00
N PRO A 327 -10.71 9.99 15.75
CA PRO A 327 -9.55 9.60 16.56
C PRO A 327 -9.58 10.33 17.92
N ASP A 328 -9.09 9.66 18.99
CA ASP A 328 -9.01 10.24 20.34
C ASP A 328 -8.01 11.41 20.40
N GLN A 329 -7.05 11.42 19.50
CA GLN A 329 -6.11 12.51 19.29
C GLN A 329 -6.05 12.88 17.80
N PRO A 330 -5.92 14.17 17.46
CA PRO A 330 -5.88 14.60 16.07
C PRO A 330 -4.79 13.89 15.26
N LEU A 331 -5.12 13.49 14.05
CA LEU A 331 -4.19 12.91 13.09
C LEU A 331 -3.46 14.03 12.33
N ASP A 332 -2.15 13.90 12.16
CA ASP A 332 -1.35 14.89 11.43
C ASP A 332 -1.22 14.55 9.94
N GLY A 333 -1.54 15.51 9.08
CA GLY A 333 -1.22 15.44 7.65
C GLY A 333 -1.93 14.33 6.88
N VAL A 334 -3.21 14.16 7.14
CA VAL A 334 -4.09 13.24 6.40
C VAL A 334 -4.38 13.81 5.02
N ALA A 335 -4.20 13.02 3.98
CA ALA A 335 -4.53 13.40 2.61
C ALA A 335 -5.72 12.58 2.09
N PRO A 336 -6.68 13.19 1.38
CA PRO A 336 -7.67 12.44 0.60
C PRO A 336 -6.97 11.46 -0.35
N GLY A 337 -7.55 10.28 -0.57
CA GLY A 337 -6.97 9.20 -1.36
C GLY A 337 -6.10 8.23 -0.56
N GLN A 338 -5.59 8.62 0.61
CA GLN A 338 -4.95 7.69 1.53
C GLN A 338 -5.97 6.68 2.06
N THR A 339 -5.46 5.55 2.53
CA THR A 339 -6.28 4.51 3.13
C THR A 339 -6.22 4.61 4.65
N ALA A 340 -7.36 4.47 5.31
CA ALA A 340 -7.46 4.21 6.73
C ALA A 340 -7.72 2.72 6.96
N VAL A 341 -6.87 2.06 7.73
CA VAL A 341 -7.05 0.65 8.14
C VAL A 341 -7.42 0.62 9.61
N LEU A 342 -8.47 -0.13 9.93
CA LEU A 342 -9.01 -0.27 11.27
C LEU A 342 -8.53 -1.55 11.92
N TYR A 343 -8.15 -1.46 13.19
CA TYR A 343 -7.65 -2.58 13.99
C TYR A 343 -8.40 -2.71 15.32
N ILE A 344 -8.47 -3.91 15.82
CA ILE A 344 -8.69 -4.21 17.24
C ILE A 344 -7.50 -5.02 17.70
N SER A 345 -6.63 -4.45 18.51
CA SER A 345 -5.35 -5.06 18.89
C SER A 345 -4.53 -5.45 17.65
N THR A 346 -4.28 -6.73 17.39
CA THR A 346 -3.56 -7.20 16.20
C THR A 346 -4.46 -7.52 15.02
N ARG A 347 -5.78 -7.64 15.22
CA ARG A 347 -6.73 -7.98 14.17
C ARG A 347 -7.00 -6.79 13.26
N VAL A 348 -6.88 -6.99 11.95
CA VAL A 348 -7.34 -6.07 10.93
C VAL A 348 -8.85 -6.26 10.75
N LEU A 349 -9.63 -5.22 11.00
CA LEU A 349 -11.08 -5.25 10.74
C LEU A 349 -11.38 -5.02 9.27
N GLY A 350 -10.69 -4.06 8.66
CA GLY A 350 -10.90 -3.65 7.29
C GLY A 350 -10.29 -2.29 7.00
N GLN A 351 -10.68 -1.72 5.88
CA GLN A 351 -10.16 -0.43 5.44
C GLN A 351 -11.23 0.42 4.75
N PHE A 352 -10.94 1.72 4.63
CA PHE A 352 -11.65 2.61 3.71
C PHE A 352 -10.69 3.63 3.10
N THR A 353 -11.02 4.11 1.90
CA THR A 353 -10.32 5.24 1.28
C THR A 353 -10.81 6.53 1.90
N ILE A 354 -9.91 7.37 2.38
CA ILE A 354 -10.24 8.67 2.97
C ILE A 354 -10.68 9.61 1.85
N ASP A 355 -11.94 10.01 1.86
CA ASP A 355 -12.50 10.96 0.91
C ASP A 355 -12.61 12.36 1.53
N ARG A 356 -12.93 12.46 2.83
CA ARG A 356 -13.14 13.73 3.55
C ARG A 356 -12.40 13.74 4.88
N THR A 357 -11.95 14.92 5.25
CA THR A 357 -11.30 15.19 6.54
C THR A 357 -11.95 16.42 7.18
N VAL A 358 -12.08 16.41 8.52
CA VAL A 358 -12.53 17.56 9.30
C VAL A 358 -11.39 18.02 10.18
N SER A 359 -11.02 19.31 10.08
CA SER A 359 -9.94 19.90 10.89
C SER A 359 -10.32 19.86 12.37
N ALA A 360 -9.36 19.47 13.24
CA ALA A 360 -9.47 19.60 14.69
C ALA A 360 -9.30 21.05 15.17
N VAL A 361 -8.77 21.93 14.31
CA VAL A 361 -8.58 23.35 14.62
C VAL A 361 -9.69 24.16 13.94
N PRO A 362 -10.46 24.97 14.67
CA PRO A 362 -11.46 25.84 14.09
C PRO A 362 -10.87 26.70 12.97
N ALA A 363 -11.63 26.95 11.92
CA ALA A 363 -11.26 27.95 10.94
C ALA A 363 -11.02 29.27 11.71
N ALA A 364 -9.83 29.86 11.55
CA ALA A 364 -9.62 31.20 12.08
C ALA A 364 -10.63 32.15 11.41
N VAL A 365 -11.49 32.77 12.23
CA VAL A 365 -12.47 33.79 11.82
C VAL A 365 -11.72 35.03 11.36
#